data_aef05a4b4abf9e79412336277b0478b2
#
_entry.id   aef05a4b4abf9e79412336277b0478b2
#
_cell.length_a   1.000
_cell.length_b   1.000
_cell.length_c   1.000
_cell.angle_alpha   90.00
_cell.angle_beta   90.00
_cell.angle_gamma   90.00
#
_symmetry.space_group_name_H-M   'P 1'
#
loop_
_entity.id
_entity.type
_entity.pdbx_description
1 polymer ?
#
loop_
_entity_poly.entity_id
_entity_poly.type
_entity_poly.pdbx_seq_one_letter_code
_entity_poly.pdbx_strand_id
1 'polypeptide(L)'
;MTKQGNDPIAALRIKEFKHLMIGRFLFIMGLRMMGTLVGWWIYELTNDPFAIGLIGLAEVIPAVSLSLYAGHIIDISEKRKLLLRGVVAYLLCAIVLTALSTRYSYQQLSENSIAFCIYVVIFFTGIFRSFTGPSFGTMIGSIIPKELLANATTWNQGIWLSASVIGHALVGFLIVGLGNTGALLIICT
;
A
#
# COMPACT_ATOMS: atom_id res chain seq x y z
N MET A 1 -32.54 23.85 -8.29
CA MET A 1 -31.27 23.18 -8.66
C MET A 1 -30.16 23.83 -7.89
N THR A 2 -29.72 23.22 -6.81
CA THR A 2 -28.81 23.80 -5.81
C THR A 2 -27.37 23.82 -6.32
N LYS A 3 -26.69 24.95 -6.17
CA LYS A 3 -25.28 25.23 -6.51
C LYS A 3 -24.22 24.31 -5.87
N GLN A 4 -24.62 23.27 -5.12
CA GLN A 4 -23.70 22.35 -4.43
C GLN A 4 -22.95 21.39 -5.36
N GLY A 5 -23.44 21.14 -6.57
CA GLY A 5 -22.79 20.22 -7.53
C GLY A 5 -21.53 20.76 -8.22
N ASN A 6 -21.25 22.07 -8.13
CA ASN A 6 -20.11 22.72 -8.80
C ASN A 6 -18.98 23.14 -7.87
N ASP A 7 -19.06 22.84 -6.56
CA ASP A 7 -17.96 23.15 -5.64
C ASP A 7 -16.93 22.02 -5.67
N PRO A 8 -15.71 22.24 -6.21
CA PRO A 8 -14.70 21.19 -6.33
C PRO A 8 -14.21 20.62 -5.01
N ILE A 9 -14.42 21.33 -3.91
CA ILE A 9 -13.99 20.93 -2.56
C ILE A 9 -15.14 20.45 -1.66
N ALA A 10 -16.36 20.29 -2.22
CA ALA A 10 -17.54 19.95 -1.42
C ALA A 10 -17.37 18.67 -0.59
N ALA A 11 -16.80 17.61 -1.18
CA ALA A 11 -16.55 16.36 -0.46
C ALA A 11 -15.52 16.52 0.68
N LEU A 12 -14.50 17.36 0.51
CA LEU A 12 -13.48 17.60 1.54
C LEU A 12 -13.98 18.38 2.77
N ARG A 13 -15.17 19.02 2.70
CA ARG A 13 -15.79 19.66 3.86
C ARG A 13 -16.36 18.64 4.84
N ILE A 14 -16.58 17.40 4.40
CA ILE A 14 -17.01 16.32 5.28
C ILE A 14 -15.78 15.83 6.05
N LYS A 15 -15.79 16.01 7.37
CA LYS A 15 -14.64 15.74 8.25
C LYS A 15 -14.18 14.29 8.17
N GLU A 16 -15.11 13.35 8.18
CA GLU A 16 -14.83 11.91 8.08
C GLU A 16 -14.12 11.56 6.76
N PHE A 17 -14.58 12.13 5.66
CA PHE A 17 -13.96 11.94 4.35
C PHE A 17 -12.55 12.53 4.30
N LYS A 18 -12.36 13.74 4.84
CA LYS A 18 -11.04 14.38 4.89
C LYS A 18 -10.02 13.52 5.66
N HIS A 19 -10.39 13.01 6.84
CA HIS A 19 -9.50 12.15 7.63
C HIS A 19 -9.21 10.83 6.91
N LEU A 20 -10.23 10.23 6.27
CA LEU A 20 -10.04 9.04 5.45
C LEU A 20 -9.06 9.28 4.30
N MET A 21 -9.13 10.44 3.65
CA MET A 21 -8.25 10.79 2.54
C MET A 21 -6.79 11.02 2.99
N ILE A 22 -6.58 11.65 4.15
CA ILE A 22 -5.24 11.81 4.72
C ILE A 22 -4.62 10.45 5.05
N GLY A 23 -5.37 9.59 5.77
CA GLY A 23 -4.90 8.24 6.08
C GLY A 23 -4.62 7.42 4.82
N ARG A 24 -5.47 7.53 3.79
CA ARG A 24 -5.26 6.88 2.49
C ARG A 24 -4.01 7.38 1.78
N PHE A 25 -3.75 8.69 1.81
CA PHE A 25 -2.55 9.28 1.21
C PHE A 25 -1.28 8.68 1.83
N LEU A 26 -1.18 8.69 3.15
CA LEU A 26 -0.03 8.14 3.87
C LEU A 26 0.12 6.64 3.63
N PHE A 27 -0.97 5.89 3.65
CA PHE A 27 -0.96 4.45 3.40
C PHE A 27 -0.49 4.11 1.99
N ILE A 28 -1.01 4.78 0.96
CA ILE A 28 -0.58 4.56 -0.43
C ILE A 28 0.88 4.96 -0.62
N MET A 29 1.30 6.08 -0.05
CA MET A 29 2.67 6.54 -0.10
C MET A 29 3.62 5.48 0.47
N GLY A 30 3.34 4.96 1.67
CA GLY A 30 4.12 3.88 2.29
C GLY A 30 4.16 2.61 1.44
N LEU A 31 3.02 2.20 0.86
CA LEU A 31 2.97 1.06 -0.05
C LEU A 31 3.87 1.25 -1.29
N ARG A 32 3.86 2.44 -1.90
CA ARG A 32 4.68 2.74 -3.07
C ARG A 32 6.16 2.79 -2.73
N MET A 33 6.49 3.37 -1.59
CA MET A 33 7.86 3.37 -1.07
C MET A 33 8.35 1.94 -0.86
N MET A 34 7.57 1.09 -0.19
CA MET A 34 7.92 -0.30 0.07
C MET A 34 8.10 -1.10 -1.23
N GLY A 35 7.19 -0.97 -2.20
CA GLY A 35 7.28 -1.68 -3.47
C GLY A 35 8.53 -1.32 -4.27
N THR A 36 8.88 -0.04 -4.34
CA THR A 36 10.10 0.43 -5.04
C THR A 36 11.36 -0.05 -4.33
N LEU A 37 11.40 0.07 -3.00
CA LEU A 37 12.54 -0.37 -2.20
C LEU A 37 12.79 -1.88 -2.36
N VAL A 38 11.74 -2.68 -2.27
CA VAL A 38 11.85 -4.14 -2.43
C VAL A 38 12.31 -4.51 -3.83
N GLY A 39 11.82 -3.81 -4.86
CA GLY A 39 12.29 -4.00 -6.24
C GLY A 39 13.78 -3.73 -6.39
N TRP A 40 14.25 -2.63 -5.82
CA TRP A 40 15.67 -2.29 -5.80
C TRP A 40 16.49 -3.31 -5.01
N TRP A 41 16.06 -3.68 -3.83
CA TRP A 41 16.75 -4.61 -2.93
C TRP A 41 16.90 -6.01 -3.52
N ILE A 42 15.86 -6.55 -4.16
CA ILE A 42 15.96 -7.83 -4.89
C ILE A 42 16.97 -7.75 -6.02
N TYR A 43 17.01 -6.62 -6.75
CA TYR A 43 18.01 -6.45 -7.81
C TYR A 43 19.43 -6.43 -7.24
N GLU A 44 19.66 -5.74 -6.11
CA GLU A 44 20.97 -5.76 -5.43
C GLU A 44 21.40 -7.17 -5.00
N LEU A 45 20.47 -8.02 -4.55
CA LEU A 45 20.75 -9.38 -4.10
C LEU A 45 21.00 -10.35 -5.25
N THR A 46 20.27 -10.21 -6.36
CA THR A 46 20.27 -11.23 -7.42
C THR A 46 21.05 -10.83 -8.66
N ASN A 47 21.26 -9.53 -8.86
CA ASN A 47 21.78 -8.93 -10.10
C ASN A 47 20.99 -9.36 -11.36
N ASP A 48 19.72 -9.75 -11.19
CA ASP A 48 18.85 -10.24 -12.26
C ASP A 48 17.60 -9.38 -12.38
N PRO A 49 17.39 -8.66 -13.50
CA PRO A 49 16.16 -7.89 -13.75
C PRO A 49 14.89 -8.75 -13.76
N PHE A 50 14.98 -10.04 -14.08
CA PHE A 50 13.84 -10.95 -14.07
C PHE A 50 13.30 -11.14 -12.64
N ALA A 51 14.17 -11.11 -11.64
CA ALA A 51 13.81 -11.18 -10.23
C ALA A 51 12.86 -10.05 -9.78
N ILE A 52 12.99 -8.84 -10.37
CA ILE A 52 12.06 -7.73 -10.13
C ILE A 52 10.66 -8.07 -10.67
N GLY A 53 10.59 -8.69 -11.84
CA GLY A 53 9.33 -9.14 -12.43
C GLY A 53 8.60 -10.17 -11.55
N LEU A 54 9.34 -11.09 -10.93
CA LEU A 54 8.81 -12.09 -10.01
C LEU A 54 8.16 -11.47 -8.76
N ILE A 55 8.64 -10.30 -8.27
CA ILE A 55 7.98 -9.55 -7.19
C ILE A 55 6.55 -9.17 -7.61
N GLY A 56 6.39 -8.64 -8.82
CA GLY A 56 5.08 -8.29 -9.36
C GLY A 56 4.15 -9.50 -9.42
N LEU A 57 4.65 -10.66 -9.88
CA LEU A 57 3.88 -11.90 -9.92
C LEU A 57 3.53 -12.39 -8.51
N ALA A 58 4.47 -12.37 -7.57
CA ALA A 58 4.24 -12.77 -6.19
C ALA A 58 3.13 -11.94 -5.51
N GLU A 59 3.02 -10.66 -5.84
CA GLU A 59 1.96 -9.78 -5.33
C GLU A 59 0.63 -9.99 -6.07
N VAL A 60 0.65 -10.06 -7.39
CA VAL A 60 -0.57 -10.05 -8.23
C VAL A 60 -1.31 -11.40 -8.17
N ILE A 61 -0.60 -12.53 -8.17
CA ILE A 61 -1.22 -13.85 -8.14
C ILE A 61 -2.19 -13.99 -6.96
N PRO A 62 -1.80 -13.79 -5.68
CA PRO A 62 -2.72 -13.90 -4.57
C PRO A 62 -3.80 -12.81 -4.59
N ALA A 63 -3.45 -11.58 -5.02
CA ALA A 63 -4.41 -10.48 -5.10
C ALA A 63 -5.57 -10.77 -6.06
N VAL A 64 -5.28 -11.31 -7.24
CA VAL A 64 -6.29 -11.67 -8.24
C VAL A 64 -7.06 -12.91 -7.83
N SER A 65 -6.37 -13.97 -7.39
CA SER A 65 -6.99 -15.23 -6.99
C SER A 65 -8.01 -15.07 -5.85
N LEU A 66 -7.72 -14.16 -4.93
CA LEU A 66 -8.59 -13.91 -3.77
C LEU A 66 -9.60 -12.78 -3.99
N SER A 67 -9.58 -12.08 -5.12
CA SER A 67 -10.40 -10.87 -5.33
C SER A 67 -11.90 -11.10 -5.18
N LEU A 68 -12.42 -12.21 -5.72
CA LEU A 68 -13.85 -12.57 -5.60
C LEU A 68 -14.23 -12.91 -4.15
N TYR A 69 -13.39 -13.69 -3.48
CA TYR A 69 -13.60 -14.05 -2.08
C TYR A 69 -13.50 -12.83 -1.16
N ALA A 70 -12.52 -11.97 -1.42
CA ALA A 70 -12.35 -10.72 -0.68
C ALA A 70 -13.55 -9.79 -0.85
N GLY A 71 -14.14 -9.70 -2.06
CA GLY A 71 -15.36 -8.94 -2.31
C GLY A 71 -16.50 -9.39 -1.39
N HIS A 72 -16.77 -10.69 -1.34
CA HIS A 72 -17.80 -11.24 -0.46
C HIS A 72 -17.55 -10.90 1.03
N ILE A 73 -16.31 -11.06 1.50
CA ILE A 73 -15.96 -10.73 2.90
C ILE A 73 -16.13 -9.24 3.19
N ILE A 74 -15.76 -8.37 2.25
CA ILE A 74 -15.90 -6.91 2.41
C ILE A 74 -17.37 -6.53 2.56
N ASP A 75 -18.26 -7.16 1.80
CA ASP A 75 -19.69 -6.85 1.83
C ASP A 75 -20.34 -7.18 3.18
N ILE A 76 -19.96 -8.30 3.80
CA ILE A 76 -20.51 -8.77 5.09
C ILE A 76 -19.76 -8.26 6.32
N SER A 77 -18.56 -7.66 6.14
CA SER A 77 -17.70 -7.24 7.24
C SER A 77 -17.88 -5.77 7.61
N GLU A 78 -17.51 -5.44 8.84
CA GLU A 78 -17.37 -4.07 9.29
C GLU A 78 -16.14 -3.42 8.61
N LYS A 79 -16.40 -2.57 7.62
CA LYS A 79 -15.41 -1.99 6.69
C LYS A 79 -14.23 -1.33 7.40
N ARG A 80 -14.51 -0.61 8.50
CA ARG A 80 -13.47 0.06 9.30
C ARG A 80 -12.51 -0.94 9.96
N LYS A 81 -13.05 -2.01 10.55
CA LYS A 81 -12.20 -3.03 11.19
C LYS A 81 -11.39 -3.80 10.17
N LEU A 82 -12.01 -4.11 9.03
CA LEU A 82 -11.31 -4.81 7.95
C LEU A 82 -10.16 -3.98 7.41
N LEU A 83 -10.36 -2.68 7.17
CA LEU A 83 -9.32 -1.77 6.73
C LEU A 83 -8.19 -1.66 7.76
N LEU A 84 -8.51 -1.50 9.05
CA LEU A 84 -7.52 -1.46 10.12
C LEU A 84 -6.68 -2.74 10.18
N ARG A 85 -7.31 -3.91 10.10
CA ARG A 85 -6.59 -5.19 10.05
C ARG A 85 -5.65 -5.26 8.86
N GLY A 86 -6.09 -4.78 7.70
CA GLY A 86 -5.24 -4.70 6.51
C GLY A 86 -4.03 -3.80 6.72
N VAL A 87 -4.20 -2.59 7.26
CA VAL A 87 -3.10 -1.66 7.55
C VAL A 87 -2.11 -2.26 8.55
N VAL A 88 -2.61 -2.90 9.63
CA VAL A 88 -1.75 -3.58 10.62
C VAL A 88 -0.99 -4.74 9.97
N ALA A 89 -1.62 -5.51 9.08
CA ALA A 89 -0.95 -6.60 8.38
C ALA A 89 0.16 -6.08 7.46
N TYR A 90 -0.05 -4.97 6.75
CA TYR A 90 1.01 -4.31 5.98
C TYR A 90 2.15 -3.81 6.88
N LEU A 91 1.85 -3.23 8.04
CA LEU A 91 2.86 -2.82 9.00
C LEU A 91 3.70 -4.00 9.47
N LEU A 92 3.08 -5.15 9.77
CA LEU A 92 3.79 -6.38 10.12
C LEU A 92 4.71 -6.85 8.98
N CYS A 93 4.26 -6.81 7.74
CA CYS A 93 5.11 -7.10 6.58
C CYS A 93 6.31 -6.14 6.50
N ALA A 94 6.10 -4.84 6.71
CA ALA A 94 7.17 -3.85 6.70
C ALA A 94 8.18 -4.08 7.83
N ILE A 95 7.72 -4.45 9.03
CA ILE A 95 8.58 -4.82 10.16
C ILE A 95 9.43 -6.07 9.83
N VAL A 96 8.83 -7.10 9.23
CA VAL A 96 9.57 -8.32 8.81
C VAL A 96 10.61 -7.96 7.77
N LEU A 97 10.28 -7.15 6.75
CA LEU A 97 11.26 -6.68 5.77
C LEU A 97 12.38 -5.86 6.41
N THR A 98 12.06 -5.02 7.40
CA THR A 98 13.05 -4.25 8.15
C THR A 98 14.00 -5.19 8.90
N ALA A 99 13.47 -6.22 9.57
CA ALA A 99 14.28 -7.22 10.25
C ALA A 99 15.21 -7.97 9.28
N LEU A 100 14.70 -8.36 8.11
CA LEU A 100 15.48 -9.03 7.06
C LEU A 100 16.59 -8.13 6.49
N SER A 101 16.41 -6.81 6.48
CA SER A 101 17.41 -5.85 5.97
C SER A 101 18.53 -5.54 6.95
N THR A 102 18.50 -6.09 8.18
CA THR A 102 19.54 -5.86 9.17
C THR A 102 20.82 -6.62 8.89
N ARG A 103 21.97 -6.11 9.36
CA ARG A 103 23.26 -6.79 9.27
C ARG A 103 23.24 -8.20 9.88
N TYR A 104 22.46 -8.41 10.92
CA TYR A 104 22.32 -9.70 11.58
C TYR A 104 21.75 -10.76 10.61
N SER A 105 20.72 -10.40 9.85
CA SER A 105 20.13 -11.31 8.85
C SER A 105 21.11 -11.67 7.73
N TYR A 106 21.91 -10.73 7.25
CA TYR A 106 22.97 -10.99 6.27
C TYR A 106 24.11 -11.88 6.78
N GLN A 107 24.33 -11.92 8.09
CA GLN A 107 25.34 -12.82 8.68
C GLN A 107 24.83 -14.27 8.84
N GLN A 108 23.53 -14.44 9.01
CA GLN A 108 22.91 -15.75 9.29
C GLN A 108 22.30 -16.40 8.07
N LEU A 109 21.87 -15.63 7.08
CA LEU A 109 21.13 -16.10 5.90
C LEU A 109 21.95 -15.85 4.62
N SER A 110 21.86 -16.76 3.68
CA SER A 110 22.38 -16.52 2.32
C SER A 110 21.50 -15.50 1.58
N GLU A 111 22.06 -14.80 0.60
CA GLU A 111 21.34 -13.84 -0.24
C GLU A 111 20.10 -14.47 -0.89
N ASN A 112 20.21 -15.73 -1.35
CA ASN A 112 19.07 -16.47 -1.91
C ASN A 112 17.96 -16.72 -0.88
N SER A 113 18.32 -16.98 0.40
CA SER A 113 17.34 -17.17 1.47
C SER A 113 16.63 -15.85 1.80
N ILE A 114 17.37 -14.75 1.83
CA ILE A 114 16.78 -13.41 2.02
C ILE A 114 15.83 -13.08 0.88
N ALA A 115 16.24 -13.31 -0.38
CA ALA A 115 15.41 -13.10 -1.55
C ALA A 115 14.11 -13.93 -1.48
N PHE A 116 14.21 -15.21 -1.11
CA PHE A 116 13.03 -16.07 -0.93
C PHE A 116 12.09 -15.53 0.15
N CYS A 117 12.61 -15.12 1.30
CA CYS A 117 11.81 -14.52 2.37
C CYS A 117 11.11 -13.25 1.90
N ILE A 118 11.76 -12.40 1.10
CA ILE A 118 11.16 -11.21 0.51
C ILE A 118 9.97 -11.61 -0.37
N TYR A 119 10.10 -12.59 -1.26
CA TYR A 119 8.99 -13.07 -2.10
C TYR A 119 7.81 -13.56 -1.27
N VAL A 120 8.09 -14.30 -0.18
CA VAL A 120 7.03 -14.78 0.74
C VAL A 120 6.30 -13.59 1.39
N VAL A 121 7.02 -12.59 1.87
CA VAL A 121 6.39 -11.39 2.46
C VAL A 121 5.56 -10.65 1.43
N ILE A 122 6.06 -10.47 0.21
CA ILE A 122 5.31 -9.80 -0.87
C ILE A 122 4.07 -10.59 -1.28
N PHE A 123 4.14 -11.91 -1.28
CA PHE A 123 2.95 -12.75 -1.49
C PHE A 123 1.86 -12.46 -0.46
N PHE A 124 2.20 -12.33 0.82
CA PHE A 124 1.25 -11.93 1.86
C PHE A 124 0.72 -10.50 1.66
N THR A 125 1.55 -9.56 1.22
CA THR A 125 1.05 -8.21 0.89
C THR A 125 0.00 -8.24 -0.23
N GLY A 126 0.17 -9.13 -1.22
CA GLY A 126 -0.83 -9.37 -2.27
C GLY A 126 -2.17 -9.87 -1.71
N ILE A 127 -2.14 -10.80 -0.74
CA ILE A 127 -3.34 -11.25 -0.03
C ILE A 127 -4.03 -10.06 0.65
N PHE A 128 -3.31 -9.26 1.43
CA PHE A 128 -3.89 -8.12 2.15
C PHE A 128 -4.42 -7.06 1.21
N ARG A 129 -3.78 -6.88 0.06
CA ARG A 129 -4.21 -5.94 -0.97
C ARG A 129 -5.58 -6.26 -1.55
N SER A 130 -5.94 -7.54 -1.70
CA SER A 130 -7.26 -7.94 -2.19
C SER A 130 -8.40 -7.44 -1.30
N PHE A 131 -8.14 -7.29 0.00
CA PHE A 131 -9.12 -6.79 0.97
C PHE A 131 -9.06 -5.27 1.15
N THR A 132 -7.87 -4.67 1.23
CA THR A 132 -7.73 -3.24 1.56
C THR A 132 -8.12 -2.33 0.41
N GLY A 133 -7.78 -2.68 -0.83
CA GLY A 133 -8.07 -1.87 -2.00
C GLY A 133 -9.55 -1.53 -2.16
N PRO A 134 -10.45 -2.53 -2.31
CA PRO A 134 -11.88 -2.30 -2.45
C PRO A 134 -12.54 -1.71 -1.20
N SER A 135 -12.02 -2.01 0.02
CA SER A 135 -12.56 -1.50 1.28
C SER A 135 -12.55 0.03 1.36
N PHE A 136 -11.54 0.69 0.80
CA PHE A 136 -11.53 2.15 0.70
C PHE A 136 -12.69 2.69 -0.15
N GLY A 137 -12.95 2.06 -1.29
CA GLY A 137 -14.06 2.46 -2.18
C GLY A 137 -15.42 2.32 -1.51
N THR A 138 -15.68 1.19 -0.87
CA THR A 138 -16.94 0.94 -0.16
C THR A 138 -17.12 1.88 1.04
N MET A 139 -16.04 2.25 1.72
CA MET A 139 -16.06 3.19 2.83
C MET A 139 -16.38 4.61 2.37
N ILE A 140 -15.84 5.07 1.24
CA ILE A 140 -16.19 6.34 0.62
C ILE A 140 -17.69 6.37 0.30
N GLY A 141 -18.23 5.32 -0.33
CA GLY A 141 -19.65 5.22 -0.66
C GLY A 141 -20.58 5.22 0.56
N SER A 142 -20.10 4.85 1.75
CA SER A 142 -20.89 4.88 2.99
C SER A 142 -20.85 6.23 3.72
N ILE A 143 -19.85 7.06 3.46
CA ILE A 143 -19.65 8.36 4.14
C ILE A 143 -20.24 9.50 3.30
N ILE A 144 -20.16 9.39 1.98
CA ILE A 144 -20.48 10.49 1.06
C ILE A 144 -21.91 10.38 0.52
N PRO A 145 -22.70 11.46 0.54
CA PRO A 145 -23.99 11.53 -0.15
C PRO A 145 -23.85 11.25 -1.66
N LYS A 146 -24.88 10.66 -2.26
CA LYS A 146 -24.85 10.23 -3.69
C LYS A 146 -24.52 11.39 -4.64
N GLU A 147 -24.98 12.60 -4.32
CA GLU A 147 -24.78 13.82 -5.09
C GLU A 147 -23.31 14.25 -5.16
N LEU A 148 -22.49 13.88 -4.17
CA LEU A 148 -21.07 14.24 -4.06
C LEU A 148 -20.13 13.08 -4.41
N LEU A 149 -20.65 11.90 -4.77
CA LEU A 149 -19.81 10.74 -5.09
C LEU A 149 -18.83 10.99 -6.23
N ALA A 150 -19.25 11.69 -7.29
CA ALA A 150 -18.37 12.04 -8.40
C ALA A 150 -17.19 12.91 -7.93
N ASN A 151 -17.46 13.93 -7.08
CA ASN A 151 -16.43 14.79 -6.50
C ASN A 151 -15.49 13.99 -5.60
N ALA A 152 -16.03 13.15 -4.72
CA ALA A 152 -15.24 12.29 -3.82
C ALA A 152 -14.36 11.29 -4.60
N THR A 153 -14.85 10.72 -5.70
CA THR A 153 -14.09 9.81 -6.55
C THR A 153 -12.93 10.53 -7.24
N THR A 154 -13.14 11.76 -7.71
CA THR A 154 -12.07 12.58 -8.30
C THR A 154 -10.97 12.87 -7.28
N TRP A 155 -11.31 13.27 -6.06
CA TRP A 155 -10.34 13.47 -4.97
C TRP A 155 -9.61 12.18 -4.63
N ASN A 156 -10.33 11.07 -4.55
CA ASN A 156 -9.76 9.75 -4.27
C ASN A 156 -8.70 9.35 -5.31
N GLN A 157 -8.94 9.58 -6.60
CA GLN A 157 -7.97 9.31 -7.67
C GLN A 157 -6.79 10.29 -7.64
N GLY A 158 -7.04 11.57 -7.41
CA GLY A 158 -5.98 12.58 -7.27
C GLY A 158 -5.02 12.24 -6.13
N ILE A 159 -5.55 11.83 -4.99
CA ILE A 159 -4.77 11.40 -3.83
C ILE A 159 -3.96 10.14 -4.14
N TRP A 160 -4.55 9.16 -4.82
CA TRP A 160 -3.84 7.94 -5.22
C TRP A 160 -2.66 8.24 -6.15
N LEU A 161 -2.86 9.09 -7.15
CA LEU A 161 -1.80 9.49 -8.08
C LEU A 161 -0.69 10.28 -7.37
N SER A 162 -1.07 11.30 -6.60
CA SER A 162 -0.10 12.15 -5.88
C SER A 162 0.73 11.34 -4.89
N ALA A 163 0.08 10.49 -4.08
CA ALA A 163 0.77 9.62 -3.13
C ALA A 163 1.70 8.61 -3.82
N SER A 164 1.30 8.10 -5.01
CA SER A 164 2.13 7.19 -5.79
C SER A 164 3.39 7.88 -6.29
N VAL A 165 3.26 9.05 -6.91
CA VAL A 165 4.41 9.80 -7.44
C VAL A 165 5.36 10.19 -6.31
N ILE A 166 4.82 10.78 -5.24
CA ILE A 166 5.62 11.21 -4.08
C ILE A 166 6.31 10.01 -3.42
N GLY A 167 5.61 8.89 -3.23
CA GLY A 167 6.17 7.69 -2.63
C GLY A 167 7.35 7.12 -3.41
N HIS A 168 7.20 6.97 -4.74
CA HIS A 168 8.31 6.50 -5.58
C HIS A 168 9.51 7.46 -5.58
N ALA A 169 9.27 8.77 -5.58
CA ALA A 169 10.34 9.76 -5.54
C ALA A 169 11.07 9.78 -4.19
N LEU A 170 10.31 9.83 -3.08
CA LEU A 170 10.89 9.91 -1.74
C LEU A 170 11.77 8.72 -1.40
N VAL A 171 11.33 7.50 -1.73
CA VAL A 171 12.09 6.29 -1.37
C VAL A 171 13.45 6.26 -2.09
N GLY A 172 13.56 6.79 -3.30
CA GLY A 172 14.85 6.89 -3.99
C GLY A 172 15.86 7.72 -3.20
N PHE A 173 15.44 8.88 -2.67
CA PHE A 173 16.29 9.70 -1.80
C PHE A 173 16.62 9.00 -0.47
N LEU A 174 15.66 8.29 0.11
CA LEU A 174 15.88 7.58 1.37
C LEU A 174 16.87 6.41 1.21
N ILE A 175 16.80 5.67 0.13
CA ILE A 175 17.75 4.57 -0.14
C ILE A 175 19.18 5.12 -0.27
N VAL A 176 19.36 6.21 -1.00
CA VAL A 176 20.68 6.83 -1.17
C VAL A 176 21.23 7.41 0.15
N GLY A 177 20.36 8.02 0.97
CA GLY A 177 20.78 8.68 2.21
C GLY A 177 20.91 7.76 3.43
N LEU A 178 20.04 6.76 3.56
CA LEU A 178 19.89 5.94 4.77
C LEU A 178 20.03 4.43 4.52
N GLY A 179 20.17 4.03 3.27
CA GLY A 179 20.19 2.62 2.86
C GLY A 179 18.81 1.94 3.01
N ASN A 180 18.76 0.66 2.68
CA ASN A 180 17.51 -0.12 2.68
C ASN A 180 16.87 -0.19 4.07
N THR A 181 17.67 -0.43 5.12
CA THR A 181 17.18 -0.54 6.51
C THR A 181 16.61 0.79 7.02
N GLY A 182 17.32 1.90 6.78
CA GLY A 182 16.85 3.22 7.21
C GLY A 182 15.57 3.67 6.50
N ALA A 183 15.46 3.38 5.19
CA ALA A 183 14.26 3.66 4.42
C ALA A 183 13.06 2.83 4.92
N LEU A 184 13.24 1.54 5.24
CA LEU A 184 12.20 0.68 5.80
C LEU A 184 11.73 1.14 7.18
N LEU A 185 12.63 1.61 8.04
CA LEU A 185 12.26 2.16 9.35
C LEU A 185 11.33 3.38 9.20
N ILE A 186 11.60 4.27 8.23
CA ILE A 186 10.73 5.43 7.96
C ILE A 186 9.37 4.98 7.41
N ILE A 187 9.30 3.91 6.62
CA ILE A 187 8.04 3.37 6.12
C ILE A 187 7.18 2.79 7.25
N CYS A 188 7.79 2.29 8.34
CA CYS A 188 7.09 1.75 9.50
C CYS A 188 6.53 2.82 10.45
N THR A 189 6.97 4.08 10.35
CA THR A 189 6.51 5.20 11.20
C THR A 189 5.31 5.92 10.63
#